data_5a89a08462812300bb911819c875bd4c
#
_entry.id   5a89a08462812300bb911819c875bd4c
#
_cell.length_a   1.000
_cell.length_b   1.000
_cell.length_c   1.000
_cell.angle_alpha   90.00
_cell.angle_beta   90.00
_cell.angle_gamma   90.00
#
_symmetry.space_group_name_H-M   'P 1'
#
loop_
_entity.id
_entity.type
_entity.pdbx_description
1 polymer ?
#
loop_
_entity_poly.entity_id
_entity_poly.type
_entity_poly.pdbx_seq_one_letter_code
_entity_poly.pdbx_strand_id
1 'polypeptide(L)'
;VIGNSDPVSAAEVLLGIFPAASQVEGSDEESAPYNDIRKVTFTFTDNSKVVVTMINQFGQGWLPQDWTDGSGVRSRTAADLAQQYARGVLHKSAQYIFPILTPDGQKDLIAQQMAMTGGEQWTWKYGPSSPSATDFVLVPTDDESSYCVVFRLSGSGVNDARSAYIVQTIRENKNSSVIGDIRELSTDGMTQSELFR
;
A
#
# COMPACT_ATOMS: atom_id res chain seq x y z
N VAL A 1 8.53 -0.18 -19.71
CA VAL A 1 8.19 -1.26 -18.76
C VAL A 1 7.77 -0.59 -17.47
N ILE A 2 6.53 -0.81 -17.07
CA ILE A 2 5.91 -0.04 -15.99
C ILE A 2 5.96 -0.82 -14.65
N GLY A 3 6.18 -2.13 -14.69
CA GLY A 3 6.38 -2.97 -13.51
C GLY A 3 7.78 -3.55 -13.44
N ASN A 4 8.15 -4.03 -12.26
CA ASN A 4 9.40 -4.75 -12.10
C ASN A 4 9.30 -6.11 -12.80
N SER A 5 10.30 -6.47 -13.57
CA SER A 5 10.35 -7.77 -14.26
C SER A 5 10.70 -8.93 -13.31
N ASP A 6 11.25 -8.61 -12.15
CA ASP A 6 11.61 -9.57 -11.11
C ASP A 6 10.57 -9.55 -9.97
N PRO A 7 9.91 -10.70 -9.67
CA PRO A 7 8.88 -10.75 -8.65
C PRO A 7 9.41 -10.50 -7.24
N VAL A 8 10.65 -10.87 -6.92
CA VAL A 8 11.25 -10.62 -5.60
C VAL A 8 11.42 -9.13 -5.36
N SER A 9 12.05 -8.43 -6.30
CA SER A 9 12.23 -6.96 -6.21
C SER A 9 10.90 -6.22 -6.18
N ALA A 10 9.88 -6.72 -6.88
CA ALA A 10 8.54 -6.14 -6.83
C ALA A 10 7.85 -6.36 -5.48
N ALA A 11 8.11 -7.48 -4.82
CA ALA A 11 7.55 -7.79 -3.51
C ALA A 11 8.22 -6.99 -2.36
N GLU A 12 9.44 -6.52 -2.55
CA GLU A 12 10.22 -5.78 -1.53
C GLU A 12 9.54 -4.48 -1.07
N VAL A 13 8.61 -3.92 -1.87
CA VAL A 13 7.86 -2.73 -1.46
C VAL A 13 7.06 -2.95 -0.18
N LEU A 14 6.69 -4.21 0.09
CA LEU A 14 5.93 -4.57 1.29
C LEU A 14 6.81 -4.74 2.54
N LEU A 15 8.11 -4.88 2.40
CA LEU A 15 9.00 -5.10 3.55
C LEU A 15 8.99 -3.92 4.53
N GLY A 16 8.70 -2.73 4.04
CA GLY A 16 8.62 -1.54 4.86
C GLY A 16 7.52 -1.53 5.92
N ILE A 17 6.52 -2.41 5.81
CA ILE A 17 5.46 -2.52 6.81
C ILE A 17 5.79 -3.51 7.94
N PHE A 18 6.88 -4.26 7.82
CA PHE A 18 7.33 -5.21 8.82
C PHE A 18 8.44 -4.60 9.66
N PRO A 19 8.12 -3.92 10.79
CA PRO A 19 9.12 -3.27 11.62
C PRO A 19 10.06 -4.32 12.22
N ALA A 20 11.32 -3.95 12.39
CA ALA A 20 12.37 -4.76 12.98
C ALA A 20 12.69 -6.06 12.23
N ALA A 21 12.20 -6.24 11.04
CA ALA A 21 12.55 -7.37 10.22
C ALA A 21 13.80 -7.04 9.42
N SER A 22 14.96 -7.47 9.89
CA SER A 22 16.12 -7.56 9.01
C SER A 22 15.86 -8.67 8.03
N GLN A 23 15.69 -8.32 6.79
CA GLN A 23 15.53 -9.29 5.71
C GLN A 23 16.78 -10.16 5.61
N VAL A 24 16.60 -11.46 5.48
CA VAL A 24 17.71 -12.37 5.20
C VAL A 24 17.71 -12.78 3.74
N GLU A 25 16.57 -13.21 3.21
CA GLU A 25 16.48 -13.73 1.84
C GLU A 25 15.05 -13.74 1.33
N GLY A 26 14.87 -13.43 0.04
CA GLY A 26 13.65 -13.64 -0.71
C GLY A 26 13.82 -14.83 -1.65
N SER A 27 12.84 -15.72 -1.69
CA SER A 27 12.78 -16.83 -2.64
C SER A 27 11.51 -16.74 -3.47
N ASP A 28 11.63 -17.07 -4.76
CA ASP A 28 10.53 -17.08 -5.71
C ASP A 28 10.14 -18.52 -6.05
N GLU A 29 8.86 -18.84 -5.90
CA GLU A 29 8.29 -20.13 -6.30
C GLU A 29 7.23 -19.95 -7.39
N GLU A 30 7.38 -20.66 -8.49
CA GLU A 30 6.40 -20.68 -9.56
C GLU A 30 5.12 -21.40 -9.09
N SER A 31 4.00 -20.73 -9.17
CA SER A 31 2.70 -21.33 -8.91
C SER A 31 2.14 -21.94 -10.18
N ALA A 32 2.38 -23.24 -10.39
CA ALA A 32 1.71 -23.98 -11.46
C ALA A 32 0.18 -24.04 -11.18
N PRO A 33 -0.68 -23.93 -12.18
CA PRO A 33 -0.42 -23.95 -13.63
C PRO A 33 -0.36 -22.56 -14.29
N TYR A 34 -0.35 -21.47 -13.52
CA TYR A 34 -0.46 -20.11 -14.05
C TYR A 34 0.89 -19.41 -13.96
N ASN A 35 1.51 -19.14 -15.10
CA ASN A 35 2.79 -18.41 -15.20
C ASN A 35 2.70 -16.93 -14.80
N ASP A 36 1.50 -16.45 -14.52
CA ASP A 36 1.20 -15.07 -14.12
C ASP A 36 1.05 -14.89 -12.59
N ILE A 37 1.21 -15.97 -11.83
CA ILE A 37 1.18 -15.96 -10.36
C ILE A 37 2.50 -16.53 -9.83
N ARG A 38 3.11 -15.79 -8.91
CA ARG A 38 4.32 -16.19 -8.17
C ARG A 38 4.12 -16.02 -6.68
N LYS A 39 4.78 -16.84 -5.90
CA LYS A 39 4.85 -16.67 -4.45
C LYS A 39 6.28 -16.31 -4.08
N VAL A 40 6.46 -15.14 -3.49
CA VAL A 40 7.73 -14.68 -2.96
C VAL A 40 7.70 -14.82 -1.45
N THR A 41 8.61 -15.63 -0.92
CA THR A 41 8.74 -15.83 0.53
C THR A 41 9.94 -15.07 1.04
N PHE A 42 9.72 -14.15 1.97
CA PHE A 42 10.77 -13.50 2.74
C PHE A 42 10.94 -14.22 4.08
N THR A 43 12.17 -14.58 4.39
CA THR A 43 12.55 -15.12 5.70
C THR A 43 13.33 -14.08 6.45
N PHE A 44 12.90 -13.75 7.66
CA PHE A 44 13.54 -12.74 8.50
C PHE A 44 14.55 -13.36 9.46
N THR A 45 15.37 -12.52 10.12
CA THR A 45 16.43 -12.98 11.03
C THR A 45 15.88 -13.74 12.25
N ASP A 46 14.63 -13.51 12.63
CA ASP A 46 13.93 -14.25 13.68
C ASP A 46 13.28 -15.56 13.20
N ASN A 47 13.58 -15.99 11.98
CA ASN A 47 13.00 -17.14 11.28
C ASN A 47 11.50 -17.02 10.97
N SER A 48 10.88 -15.89 11.22
CA SER A 48 9.53 -15.64 10.75
C SER A 48 9.51 -15.49 9.22
N LYS A 49 8.36 -15.75 8.62
CA LYS A 49 8.20 -15.71 7.16
C LYS A 49 6.99 -14.86 6.78
N VAL A 50 7.12 -14.19 5.64
CA VAL A 50 6.00 -13.56 4.94
C VAL A 50 5.98 -14.09 3.52
N VAL A 51 4.83 -14.54 3.07
CA VAL A 51 4.60 -15.01 1.71
C VAL A 51 3.77 -13.99 0.97
N VAL A 52 4.34 -13.41 -0.07
CA VAL A 52 3.69 -12.43 -0.94
C VAL A 52 3.22 -13.14 -2.21
N THR A 53 1.93 -13.04 -2.51
CA THR A 53 1.40 -13.48 -3.80
C THR A 53 1.58 -12.36 -4.81
N MET A 54 2.34 -12.63 -5.85
CA MET A 54 2.62 -11.72 -6.95
C MET A 54 1.79 -12.10 -8.17
N ILE A 55 1.28 -11.10 -8.88
CA ILE A 55 0.59 -11.29 -10.16
C ILE A 55 1.27 -10.47 -11.26
N ASN A 56 1.24 -11.00 -12.47
CA ASN A 56 1.69 -10.31 -13.67
C ASN A 56 0.55 -10.26 -14.68
N GLN A 57 -0.44 -9.41 -14.42
CA GLN A 57 -1.57 -9.26 -15.33
C GLN A 57 -1.16 -8.49 -16.58
N PHE A 58 -1.54 -9.03 -17.71
CA PHE A 58 -1.34 -8.40 -19.04
C PHE A 58 0.13 -8.11 -19.37
N GLY A 59 1.08 -8.79 -18.76
CA GLY A 59 2.50 -8.58 -19.05
C GLY A 59 3.06 -7.22 -18.61
N GLN A 60 2.37 -6.52 -17.70
CA GLN A 60 2.76 -5.18 -17.24
C GLN A 60 3.84 -5.19 -16.13
N GLY A 61 4.31 -6.35 -15.77
CA GLY A 61 5.25 -6.56 -14.68
C GLY A 61 4.58 -7.13 -13.43
N TRP A 62 5.40 -7.54 -12.47
CA TRP A 62 4.94 -8.17 -11.25
C TRP A 62 4.43 -7.14 -10.23
N LEU A 63 3.31 -7.50 -9.58
CA LEU A 63 2.64 -6.67 -8.60
C LEU A 63 2.28 -7.52 -7.38
N PRO A 64 2.49 -7.02 -6.17
CA PRO A 64 2.00 -7.69 -4.98
C PRO A 64 0.47 -7.62 -4.93
N GLN A 65 -0.18 -8.77 -4.96
CA GLN A 65 -1.63 -8.88 -4.84
C GLN A 65 -2.08 -9.01 -3.39
N ASP A 66 -1.37 -9.83 -2.62
CA ASP A 66 -1.68 -10.10 -1.23
C ASP A 66 -0.44 -10.62 -0.51
N TRP A 67 -0.47 -10.62 0.82
CA TRP A 67 0.53 -11.31 1.61
C TRP A 67 -0.11 -12.08 2.75
N THR A 68 0.52 -13.17 3.12
CA THR A 68 0.15 -13.97 4.27
C THR A 68 1.35 -14.11 5.19
N ASP A 69 1.06 -14.20 6.43
CA ASP A 69 1.99 -14.59 7.44
C ASP A 69 2.23 -16.10 7.38
N GLY A 70 3.40 -16.48 6.93
CA GLY A 70 3.77 -17.89 6.75
C GLY A 70 3.94 -18.67 8.05
N SER A 71 3.85 -18.00 9.22
CA SER A 71 4.05 -18.61 10.53
C SER A 71 2.94 -18.31 11.54
N GLY A 72 1.92 -17.56 11.17
CA GLY A 72 0.84 -17.11 12.06
C GLY A 72 1.28 -16.04 13.07
N VAL A 73 2.43 -15.41 12.87
CA VAL A 73 3.03 -14.47 13.83
C VAL A 73 2.78 -13.01 13.48
N ARG A 74 2.54 -12.71 12.20
CA ARG A 74 2.39 -11.32 11.73
C ARG A 74 1.00 -11.06 11.21
N SER A 75 0.21 -10.32 11.95
CA SER A 75 -1.10 -9.86 11.51
C SER A 75 -1.01 -8.48 10.85
N ARG A 76 -1.87 -8.21 9.89
CA ARG A 76 -2.10 -6.87 9.36
C ARG A 76 -3.01 -6.11 10.32
N THR A 77 -2.50 -5.07 10.93
CA THR A 77 -3.28 -4.16 11.78
C THR A 77 -3.80 -2.97 10.99
N ALA A 78 -4.74 -2.23 11.53
CA ALA A 78 -5.20 -0.98 10.93
C ALA A 78 -4.04 0.03 10.77
N ALA A 79 -3.12 0.06 11.74
CA ALA A 79 -1.91 0.90 11.67
C ALA A 79 -0.99 0.49 10.51
N ASP A 80 -0.76 -0.80 10.31
CA ASP A 80 0.07 -1.32 9.22
C ASP A 80 -0.51 -0.92 7.85
N LEU A 81 -1.82 -1.06 7.69
CA LEU A 81 -2.52 -0.70 6.45
C LEU A 81 -2.49 0.80 6.20
N ALA A 82 -2.74 1.62 7.22
CA ALA A 82 -2.66 3.08 7.11
C ALA A 82 -1.24 3.53 6.75
N GLN A 83 -0.21 2.91 7.33
CA GLN A 83 1.18 3.19 7.01
C GLN A 83 1.52 2.80 5.57
N GLN A 84 1.06 1.65 5.11
CA GLN A 84 1.28 1.20 3.75
C GLN A 84 0.59 2.12 2.73
N TYR A 85 -0.64 2.53 3.02
CA TYR A 85 -1.34 3.54 2.23
C TYR A 85 -0.54 4.85 2.15
N ALA A 86 -0.12 5.37 3.30
CA ALA A 86 0.66 6.60 3.36
C ALA A 86 1.95 6.52 2.53
N ARG A 87 2.66 5.39 2.59
CA ARG A 87 3.84 5.15 1.76
C ARG A 87 3.52 5.13 0.28
N GLY A 88 2.39 4.53 -0.11
CA GLY A 88 1.92 4.52 -1.49
C GLY A 88 1.69 5.94 -2.03
N VAL A 89 1.08 6.80 -1.23
CA VAL A 89 0.90 8.22 -1.57
C VAL A 89 2.25 8.95 -1.65
N LEU A 90 3.12 8.75 -0.68
CA LEU A 90 4.44 9.39 -0.62
C LEU A 90 5.31 9.03 -1.83
N HIS A 91 5.34 7.76 -2.20
CA HIS A 91 6.08 7.24 -3.35
C HIS A 91 5.33 7.39 -4.68
N LYS A 92 4.11 7.90 -4.66
CA LYS A 92 3.22 8.02 -5.84
C LYS A 92 3.05 6.70 -6.58
N SER A 93 2.92 5.61 -5.83
CA SER A 93 2.89 4.26 -6.39
C SER A 93 1.68 3.46 -5.91
N ALA A 94 0.82 3.09 -6.86
CA ALA A 94 -0.31 2.21 -6.60
C ALA A 94 0.11 0.78 -6.22
N GLN A 95 1.38 0.39 -6.45
CA GLN A 95 1.91 -0.91 -6.04
C GLN A 95 1.85 -1.12 -4.53
N TYR A 96 2.03 -0.04 -3.74
CA TYR A 96 1.90 -0.09 -2.28
C TYR A 96 0.45 -0.27 -1.83
N ILE A 97 -0.50 0.20 -2.62
CA ILE A 97 -1.92 0.33 -2.23
C ILE A 97 -2.73 -0.88 -2.69
N PHE A 98 -2.44 -1.40 -3.87
CA PHE A 98 -3.18 -2.51 -4.46
C PHE A 98 -3.39 -3.71 -3.51
N PRO A 99 -2.35 -4.24 -2.84
CA PRO A 99 -2.49 -5.46 -2.02
C PRO A 99 -3.26 -5.25 -0.71
N ILE A 100 -3.51 -4.00 -0.32
CA ILE A 100 -4.19 -3.67 0.94
C ILE A 100 -5.67 -3.29 0.75
N LEU A 101 -6.16 -3.29 -0.48
CA LEU A 101 -7.55 -2.98 -0.81
C LEU A 101 -8.43 -4.24 -0.80
N THR A 102 -9.73 -4.03 -0.63
CA THR A 102 -10.71 -5.07 -0.90
C THR A 102 -10.68 -5.49 -2.37
N PRO A 103 -11.22 -6.68 -2.74
CA PRO A 103 -11.30 -7.09 -4.14
C PRO A 103 -12.00 -6.06 -5.04
N ASP A 104 -13.03 -5.40 -4.56
CA ASP A 104 -13.70 -4.35 -5.31
C ASP A 104 -12.83 -3.09 -5.42
N GLY A 105 -12.17 -2.68 -4.34
CA GLY A 105 -11.19 -1.59 -4.37
C GLY A 105 -10.02 -1.87 -5.32
N GLN A 106 -9.58 -3.11 -5.43
CA GLN A 106 -8.57 -3.51 -6.42
C GLN A 106 -9.08 -3.35 -7.85
N LYS A 107 -10.32 -3.75 -8.15
CA LYS A 107 -10.94 -3.55 -9.47
C LYS A 107 -11.06 -2.07 -9.83
N ASP A 108 -11.49 -1.25 -8.87
CA ASP A 108 -11.62 0.20 -9.05
C ASP A 108 -10.26 0.85 -9.31
N LEU A 109 -9.22 0.44 -8.58
CA LEU A 109 -7.86 0.92 -8.81
C LEU A 109 -7.34 0.53 -10.20
N ILE A 110 -7.58 -0.71 -10.65
CA ILE A 110 -7.25 -1.15 -12.00
C ILE A 110 -7.97 -0.30 -13.05
N ALA A 111 -9.27 -0.09 -12.90
CA ALA A 111 -10.05 0.72 -13.82
C ALA A 111 -9.54 2.16 -13.88
N GLN A 112 -9.18 2.74 -12.73
CA GLN A 112 -8.57 4.06 -12.65
C GLN A 112 -7.22 4.12 -13.39
N GLN A 113 -6.36 3.13 -13.17
CA GLN A 113 -5.05 3.05 -13.84
C GLN A 113 -5.20 2.96 -15.37
N MET A 114 -6.14 2.16 -15.84
CA MET A 114 -6.43 2.03 -17.28
C MET A 114 -7.00 3.33 -17.86
N ALA A 115 -7.90 4.00 -17.16
CA ALA A 115 -8.48 5.26 -17.58
C ALA A 115 -7.43 6.38 -17.75
N MET A 116 -6.38 6.39 -16.93
CA MET A 116 -5.28 7.37 -17.03
C MET A 116 -4.48 7.27 -18.34
N THR A 117 -4.54 6.13 -19.01
CA THR A 117 -3.77 5.86 -20.25
C THR A 117 -4.66 5.61 -21.46
N GLY A 118 -5.94 5.88 -21.37
CA GLY A 118 -6.90 5.56 -22.44
C GLY A 118 -7.17 4.06 -22.58
N GLY A 119 -6.86 3.26 -21.58
CA GLY A 119 -7.09 1.81 -21.55
C GLY A 119 -5.94 0.97 -22.13
N GLU A 120 -4.85 1.59 -22.55
CA GLU A 120 -3.76 0.88 -23.22
C GLU A 120 -2.67 0.35 -22.28
N GLN A 121 -2.42 1.01 -21.16
CA GLN A 121 -1.35 0.65 -20.22
C GLN A 121 -1.69 1.06 -18.78
N TRP A 122 -1.15 0.33 -17.82
CA TRP A 122 -1.19 0.71 -16.43
C TRP A 122 0.03 1.55 -16.07
N THR A 123 -0.18 2.68 -15.41
CA THR A 123 0.92 3.58 -15.04
C THR A 123 1.45 3.30 -13.63
N TRP A 124 0.63 2.68 -12.79
CA TRP A 124 0.88 2.52 -11.35
C TRP A 124 1.22 3.80 -10.60
N LYS A 125 0.99 4.94 -11.21
CA LYS A 125 1.07 6.23 -10.52
C LYS A 125 -0.12 6.39 -9.60
N TYR A 126 0.11 6.95 -8.44
CA TYR A 126 -0.94 7.21 -7.46
C TYR A 126 -0.83 8.65 -6.92
N GLY A 127 -1.97 9.33 -6.87
CA GLY A 127 -2.05 10.71 -6.41
C GLY A 127 -1.57 11.76 -7.44
N PRO A 128 -1.76 13.03 -7.12
CA PRO A 128 -1.40 14.13 -8.00
C PRO A 128 0.11 14.27 -8.15
N SER A 129 0.53 14.77 -9.31
CA SER A 129 1.94 15.08 -9.54
C SER A 129 2.41 16.32 -8.78
N SER A 130 1.50 17.26 -8.52
CA SER A 130 1.76 18.47 -7.73
C SER A 130 0.44 19.07 -7.21
N PRO A 131 0.35 19.56 -5.96
CA PRO A 131 1.36 19.37 -4.91
C PRO A 131 1.54 17.92 -4.52
N SER A 132 2.69 17.55 -4.02
CA SER A 132 3.00 16.17 -3.63
C SER A 132 3.30 16.04 -2.15
N ALA A 133 2.94 14.89 -1.59
CA ALA A 133 3.27 14.54 -0.22
C ALA A 133 4.80 14.41 -0.06
N THR A 134 5.34 15.01 0.97
CA THR A 134 6.77 14.94 1.33
C THR A 134 7.01 14.21 2.64
N ASP A 135 5.97 14.11 3.46
CA ASP A 135 6.00 13.45 4.76
C ASP A 135 4.58 13.14 5.22
N PHE A 136 4.44 12.26 6.21
CA PHE A 136 3.14 11.95 6.81
C PHE A 136 3.26 11.61 8.29
N VAL A 137 2.15 11.74 9.00
CA VAL A 137 1.95 11.21 10.35
C VAL A 137 0.66 10.40 10.41
N LEU A 138 0.65 9.38 11.26
CA LEU A 138 -0.53 8.58 11.56
C LEU A 138 -1.12 9.02 12.90
N VAL A 139 -2.40 9.32 12.90
CA VAL A 139 -3.13 9.72 14.09
C VAL A 139 -4.23 8.68 14.35
N PRO A 140 -4.21 7.98 15.48
CA PRO A 140 -5.30 7.07 15.85
C PRO A 140 -6.61 7.85 15.93
N THR A 141 -7.71 7.22 15.53
CA THR A 141 -9.05 7.75 15.75
C THR A 141 -9.68 7.07 16.98
N ASP A 142 -10.87 7.50 17.38
CA ASP A 142 -11.63 6.82 18.44
C ASP A 142 -12.10 5.41 18.03
N ASP A 143 -12.06 5.10 16.73
CA ASP A 143 -12.35 3.79 16.18
C ASP A 143 -11.03 3.05 15.91
N GLU A 144 -10.80 1.94 16.64
CA GLU A 144 -9.60 1.11 16.53
C GLU A 144 -9.38 0.54 15.11
N SER A 145 -10.42 0.52 14.27
CA SER A 145 -10.35 0.07 12.88
C SER A 145 -9.98 1.18 11.90
N SER A 146 -9.74 2.39 12.36
CA SER A 146 -9.42 3.52 11.49
C SER A 146 -8.25 4.36 11.97
N TYR A 147 -7.57 4.98 11.02
CA TYR A 147 -6.49 5.92 11.25
C TYR A 147 -6.67 7.17 10.38
N CYS A 148 -6.34 8.32 10.93
CA CYS A 148 -6.17 9.53 10.16
C CYS A 148 -4.72 9.61 9.67
N VAL A 149 -4.54 9.71 8.36
CA VAL A 149 -3.24 9.95 7.73
C VAL A 149 -3.17 11.41 7.35
N VAL A 150 -2.24 12.15 7.91
CA VAL A 150 -2.03 13.56 7.61
C VAL A 150 -0.75 13.70 6.81
N PHE A 151 -0.86 14.25 5.60
CA PHE A 151 0.27 14.50 4.71
C PHE A 151 0.70 15.95 4.78
N ARG A 152 2.00 16.18 4.74
CA ARG A 152 2.60 17.46 4.41
C ARG A 152 2.78 17.54 2.90
N LEU A 153 2.32 18.63 2.29
CA LEU A 153 2.37 18.85 0.85
C LEU A 153 3.35 19.95 0.49
N SER A 154 4.02 19.78 -0.66
CA SER A 154 4.92 20.78 -1.24
C SER A 154 4.81 20.79 -2.76
N GLY A 155 5.04 21.94 -3.38
CA GLY A 155 5.01 22.13 -4.83
C GLY A 155 3.90 23.06 -5.31
N SER A 156 3.97 23.51 -6.56
CA SER A 156 2.98 24.39 -7.22
C SER A 156 2.61 25.66 -6.46
N GLY A 157 3.60 26.31 -5.79
CA GLY A 157 3.37 27.51 -5.00
C GLY A 157 2.72 27.25 -3.64
N VAL A 158 2.49 26.00 -3.29
CA VAL A 158 1.97 25.58 -1.99
C VAL A 158 3.14 25.15 -1.12
N ASN A 159 3.41 25.91 -0.08
CA ASN A 159 4.39 25.55 0.94
C ASN A 159 3.65 25.22 2.24
N ASP A 160 3.97 24.06 2.79
CA ASP A 160 3.49 23.63 4.10
C ASP A 160 1.96 23.43 4.22
N ALA A 161 1.30 23.11 3.09
CA ALA A 161 -0.09 22.68 3.13
C ALA A 161 -0.22 21.26 3.74
N ARG A 162 -1.41 20.97 4.25
CA ARG A 162 -1.77 19.67 4.83
C ARG A 162 -2.97 19.11 4.10
N SER A 163 -2.98 17.80 3.95
CA SER A 163 -4.18 17.04 3.60
C SER A 163 -4.33 15.88 4.59
N ALA A 164 -5.56 15.56 4.90
CA ALA A 164 -5.87 14.49 5.85
C ALA A 164 -6.88 13.51 5.27
N TYR A 165 -6.66 12.24 5.52
CA TYR A 165 -7.51 11.15 5.04
C TYR A 165 -7.82 10.20 6.19
N ILE A 166 -9.07 9.78 6.30
CA ILE A 166 -9.44 8.67 7.16
C ILE A 166 -9.31 7.38 6.35
N VAL A 167 -8.48 6.48 6.82
CA VAL A 167 -8.33 5.13 6.31
C VAL A 167 -9.10 4.20 7.23
N GLN A 168 -10.23 3.69 6.73
CA GLN A 168 -11.09 2.73 7.42
C GLN A 168 -10.73 1.32 7.00
N THR A 169 -10.48 0.43 7.95
CA THR A 169 -10.17 -0.96 7.67
C THR A 169 -11.34 -1.88 7.95
N ILE A 170 -11.38 -2.98 7.23
CA ILE A 170 -12.35 -4.05 7.39
C ILE A 170 -11.59 -5.32 7.74
N ARG A 171 -12.04 -6.02 8.77
CA ARG A 171 -11.45 -7.30 9.16
C ARG A 171 -11.94 -8.39 8.21
N GLU A 172 -11.02 -9.04 7.51
CA GLU A 172 -11.32 -10.20 6.67
C GLU A 172 -11.35 -11.51 7.47
N ASN A 173 -10.41 -11.66 8.39
CA ASN A 173 -10.29 -12.82 9.26
C ASN A 173 -9.59 -12.44 10.58
N LYS A 174 -9.31 -13.43 11.42
CA LYS A 174 -8.72 -13.21 12.74
C LYS A 174 -7.40 -12.41 12.72
N ASN A 175 -6.60 -12.58 11.68
CA ASN A 175 -5.24 -12.05 11.59
C ASN A 175 -5.05 -11.09 10.41
N SER A 176 -6.08 -10.79 9.64
CA SER A 176 -5.96 -10.00 8.42
C SER A 176 -7.08 -8.98 8.32
N SER A 177 -6.70 -7.77 7.95
CA SER A 177 -7.60 -6.69 7.59
C SER A 177 -7.20 -6.13 6.22
N VAL A 178 -8.12 -5.44 5.59
CA VAL A 178 -7.93 -4.69 4.34
C VAL A 178 -8.54 -3.30 4.48
N ILE A 179 -8.16 -2.38 3.62
CA ILE A 179 -8.77 -1.07 3.55
C ILE A 179 -10.13 -1.19 2.85
N GLY A 180 -11.19 -0.79 3.56
CA GLY A 180 -12.54 -0.76 3.04
C GLY A 180 -12.95 0.59 2.50
N ASP A 181 -12.42 1.68 3.07
CA ASP A 181 -12.74 3.04 2.66
C ASP A 181 -11.58 3.99 2.92
N ILE A 182 -11.42 4.98 2.05
CA ILE A 182 -10.47 6.09 2.19
C ILE A 182 -11.24 7.37 1.86
N ARG A 183 -11.40 8.25 2.84
CA ARG A 183 -12.08 9.53 2.63
C ARG A 183 -11.21 10.71 3.04
N GLU A 184 -11.26 11.73 2.23
CA GLU A 184 -10.60 12.99 2.55
C GLU A 184 -11.37 13.71 3.66
N LEU A 185 -10.62 14.25 4.63
CA LEU A 185 -11.14 15.18 5.60
C LEU A 185 -10.93 16.60 5.10
N SER A 186 -12.00 17.41 5.20
CA SER A 186 -11.83 18.85 5.00
C SER A 186 -10.94 19.40 6.11
N THR A 187 -9.81 20.00 5.70
CA THR A 187 -8.90 20.70 6.62
C THR A 187 -9.20 22.18 6.71
N ASP A 188 -10.27 22.63 6.04
CA ASP A 188 -10.70 24.02 6.06
C ASP A 188 -11.08 24.45 7.49
N GLY A 189 -10.34 25.42 8.01
CA GLY A 189 -10.54 25.93 9.36
C GLY A 189 -9.80 25.18 10.48
N MET A 190 -9.07 24.10 10.18
CA MET A 190 -8.21 23.41 11.15
C MET A 190 -6.87 24.13 11.31
N THR A 191 -6.44 24.35 12.54
CA THR A 191 -5.10 24.87 12.83
C THR A 191 -4.06 23.75 12.75
N GLN A 192 -2.80 24.09 12.51
CA GLN A 192 -1.71 23.12 12.48
C GLN A 192 -1.63 22.29 13.77
N SER A 193 -1.98 22.90 14.92
CA SER A 193 -1.97 22.22 16.21
C SER A 193 -3.11 21.19 16.36
N GLU A 194 -4.21 21.35 15.64
CA GLU A 194 -5.33 20.39 15.65
C GLU A 194 -5.07 19.18 14.76
N LEU A 195 -4.26 19.35 13.72
CA LEU A 195 -3.86 18.26 12.81
C LEU A 195 -2.72 17.37 13.37
N PHE A 196 -2.03 17.84 14.42
CA PHE A 196 -0.86 17.16 14.98
C PHE A 196 -0.91 16.95 16.51
N ARG A 197 -2.09 16.97 17.08
CA ARG A 197 -2.28 16.64 18.50
C ARG A 197 -2.41 15.15 18.74
#